data_a03e262694d10a7c4074e1e1e312c677
#
_entry.id   a03e262694d10a7c4074e1e1e312c677
#
_cell.length_a   1.000
_cell.length_b   1.000
_cell.length_c   1.000
_cell.angle_alpha   90.00
_cell.angle_beta   90.00
_cell.angle_gamma   90.00
#
_symmetry.space_group_name_H-M   'P 1'
#
loop_
_entity.id
_entity.type
_entity.pdbx_description
1 polymer ?
#
loop_
_entity_poly.entity_id
_entity_poly.type
_entity_poly.pdbx_seq_one_letter_code
_entity_poly.pdbx_strand_id
1 'polypeptide(L)'
;MKLSDFNFEVPQSLLAQYPTEDRDESRLLVLDRSNGDVKHLTFKDIINYFDENDVLVLNNTKVFPARLYGNKEKTGARIEVFLLRELNTEQRLWDVLVDPARKIRIGNKLYFGDDESLVAEVIDNTTSRGRTLRFLFDGPYEEFREKLHELGQTP
;
A
#
# COMPACT_ATOMS: atom_id res chain seq x y z
N MET A 1 -24.89 -3.98 19.87
CA MET A 1 -23.46 -3.57 19.80
C MET A 1 -23.43 -2.20 19.14
N LYS A 2 -22.88 -1.19 19.79
CA LYS A 2 -22.77 0.19 19.27
C LYS A 2 -21.32 0.46 18.95
N LEU A 3 -21.04 1.36 18.01
CA LEU A 3 -19.67 1.75 17.66
C LEU A 3 -18.90 2.32 18.86
N SER A 4 -19.60 3.02 19.77
CA SER A 4 -19.05 3.52 21.03
C SER A 4 -18.49 2.44 21.95
N ASP A 5 -18.98 1.19 21.85
CA ASP A 5 -18.51 0.06 22.68
C ASP A 5 -17.06 -0.33 22.34
N PHE A 6 -16.55 0.14 21.19
CA PHE A 6 -15.19 -0.10 20.70
C PHE A 6 -14.29 1.14 20.82
N ASN A 7 -14.79 2.21 21.43
CA ASN A 7 -13.99 3.43 21.60
C ASN A 7 -13.18 3.32 22.89
N PHE A 8 -11.86 3.18 22.74
CA PHE A 8 -10.91 3.15 23.84
C PHE A 8 -9.64 3.90 23.45
N GLU A 9 -8.91 4.39 24.42
CA GLU A 9 -7.68 5.12 24.20
C GLU A 9 -6.50 4.15 24.13
N VAL A 10 -5.72 4.23 23.05
CA VAL A 10 -4.46 3.47 22.88
C VAL A 10 -3.29 4.43 23.10
N PRO A 11 -2.57 4.34 24.23
CA PRO A 11 -1.39 5.17 24.44
C PRO A 11 -0.32 4.93 23.38
N GLN A 12 0.27 6.00 22.84
CA GLN A 12 1.33 5.93 21.83
C GLN A 12 2.54 5.07 22.28
N SER A 13 2.81 5.03 23.58
CA SER A 13 3.88 4.22 24.16
C SER A 13 3.68 2.70 24.01
N LEU A 14 2.44 2.27 23.72
CA LEU A 14 2.12 0.86 23.50
C LEU A 14 2.21 0.45 22.01
N LEU A 15 2.42 1.42 21.11
CA LEU A 15 2.59 1.15 19.69
C LEU A 15 4.07 0.84 19.41
N ALA A 16 4.33 -0.36 18.88
CA ALA A 16 5.67 -0.73 18.45
C ALA A 16 6.12 0.18 17.30
N GLN A 17 7.33 0.73 17.39
CA GLN A 17 7.93 1.60 16.38
C GLN A 17 8.73 0.81 15.35
N TYR A 18 9.18 -0.38 15.72
CA TYR A 18 10.02 -1.25 14.89
C TYR A 18 9.52 -2.70 15.01
N PRO A 19 9.65 -3.51 13.93
CA PRO A 19 9.39 -4.94 14.03
C PRO A 19 10.43 -5.63 14.92
N THR A 20 10.12 -6.84 15.36
CA THR A 20 11.12 -7.76 15.95
C THR A 20 12.11 -8.19 14.86
N GLU A 21 13.34 -8.54 15.24
CA GLU A 21 14.36 -9.03 14.33
C GLU A 21 13.87 -10.28 13.58
N ASP A 22 13.39 -11.26 14.33
CA ASP A 22 12.72 -12.44 13.79
C ASP A 22 11.20 -12.30 13.91
N ARG A 23 10.46 -12.56 12.83
CA ARG A 23 9.01 -12.36 12.77
C ARG A 23 8.22 -13.25 13.72
N ASP A 24 8.71 -14.47 13.94
CA ASP A 24 8.10 -15.44 14.83
C ASP A 24 8.37 -15.17 16.32
N GLU A 25 9.22 -14.19 16.63
CA GLU A 25 9.42 -13.68 17.99
C GLU A 25 8.42 -12.57 18.38
N SER A 26 7.52 -12.19 17.50
CA SER A 26 6.44 -11.26 17.82
C SER A 26 5.58 -11.80 18.97
N ARG A 27 4.99 -10.89 19.74
CA ARG A 27 4.10 -11.25 20.84
C ARG A 27 2.82 -11.88 20.31
N LEU A 28 2.38 -12.96 20.95
CA LEU A 28 1.13 -13.64 20.71
C LEU A 28 0.20 -13.48 21.91
N LEU A 29 -1.04 -13.04 21.68
CA LEU A 29 -2.10 -13.07 22.67
C LEU A 29 -3.08 -14.19 22.28
N VAL A 30 -3.31 -15.14 23.19
CA VAL A 30 -4.28 -16.21 23.02
C VAL A 30 -5.44 -15.96 23.97
N LEU A 31 -6.65 -15.84 23.42
CA LEU A 31 -7.88 -15.67 24.16
C LEU A 31 -8.72 -16.96 24.05
N ASP A 32 -8.95 -17.65 25.17
CA ASP A 32 -9.93 -18.71 25.24
C ASP A 32 -11.32 -18.11 25.41
N ARG A 33 -12.16 -18.26 24.36
CA ARG A 33 -13.51 -17.67 24.33
C ARG A 33 -14.51 -18.41 25.22
N SER A 34 -14.19 -19.60 25.68
CA SER A 34 -15.10 -20.38 26.53
C SER A 34 -15.09 -19.90 27.97
N ASN A 35 -13.95 -19.49 28.48
CA ASN A 35 -13.76 -19.09 29.87
C ASN A 35 -13.23 -17.63 30.02
N GLY A 36 -12.79 -17.01 28.93
CA GLY A 36 -12.23 -15.65 28.92
C GLY A 36 -10.75 -15.56 29.33
N ASP A 37 -10.05 -16.70 29.47
CA ASP A 37 -8.64 -16.71 29.84
C ASP A 37 -7.77 -16.12 28.74
N VAL A 38 -6.79 -15.29 29.16
CA VAL A 38 -5.82 -14.65 28.28
C VAL A 38 -4.42 -15.14 28.62
N LYS A 39 -3.69 -15.59 27.59
CA LYS A 39 -2.29 -15.98 27.70
C LYS A 39 -1.44 -15.07 26.81
N HIS A 40 -0.27 -14.67 27.30
CA HIS A 40 0.74 -13.93 26.55
C HIS A 40 1.92 -14.85 26.25
N LEU A 41 2.17 -15.07 24.97
CA LEU A 41 3.16 -16.01 24.43
C LEU A 41 4.02 -15.32 23.36
N THR A 42 4.87 -16.08 22.71
CA THR A 42 5.60 -15.69 21.50
C THR A 42 4.90 -16.31 20.28
N PHE A 43 4.92 -15.66 19.12
CA PHE A 43 4.17 -16.13 17.94
C PHE A 43 4.58 -17.55 17.51
N LYS A 44 5.82 -17.96 17.69
CA LYS A 44 6.28 -19.34 17.45
C LYS A 44 5.51 -20.40 18.24
N ASP A 45 4.89 -20.04 19.37
CA ASP A 45 4.11 -20.96 20.18
C ASP A 45 2.72 -21.27 19.56
N ILE A 46 2.35 -20.58 18.49
CA ILE A 46 1.06 -20.77 17.79
C ILE A 46 0.89 -22.21 17.31
N ILE A 47 1.99 -22.88 16.97
CA ILE A 47 1.98 -24.29 16.53
C ILE A 47 1.36 -25.24 17.55
N ASN A 48 1.38 -24.90 18.86
CA ASN A 48 0.79 -25.69 19.91
C ASN A 48 -0.75 -25.61 19.97
N TYR A 49 -1.36 -24.76 19.15
CA TYR A 49 -2.81 -24.51 19.07
C TYR A 49 -3.45 -25.10 17.82
N PHE A 50 -2.69 -25.80 16.98
CA PHE A 50 -3.19 -26.46 15.78
C PHE A 50 -2.91 -27.94 15.82
N ASP A 51 -3.81 -28.72 15.24
CA ASP A 51 -3.66 -30.16 15.02
C ASP A 51 -3.86 -30.52 13.54
N GLU A 52 -3.79 -31.80 13.21
CA GLU A 52 -3.88 -32.31 11.84
C GLU A 52 -5.25 -32.09 11.16
N ASN A 53 -6.27 -31.69 11.92
CA ASN A 53 -7.61 -31.41 11.41
C ASN A 53 -7.82 -29.92 11.15
N ASP A 54 -6.89 -29.06 11.55
CA ASP A 54 -6.98 -27.62 11.36
C ASP A 54 -6.50 -27.21 9.96
N VAL A 55 -7.13 -26.18 9.43
CA VAL A 55 -6.73 -25.56 8.16
C VAL A 55 -6.40 -24.10 8.39
N LEU A 56 -5.15 -23.73 8.16
CA LEU A 56 -4.70 -22.34 8.25
C LEU A 56 -4.75 -21.67 6.86
N VAL A 57 -5.64 -20.71 6.72
CA VAL A 57 -5.78 -19.92 5.49
C VAL A 57 -4.93 -18.66 5.60
N LEU A 58 -3.94 -18.51 4.71
CA LEU A 58 -3.03 -17.39 4.68
C LEU A 58 -3.17 -16.59 3.39
N ASN A 59 -2.89 -15.29 3.47
CA ASN A 59 -2.73 -14.45 2.30
C ASN A 59 -1.29 -14.55 1.80
N ASN A 60 -1.11 -15.05 0.59
CA ASN A 60 0.20 -15.16 -0.07
C ASN A 60 0.40 -14.14 -1.19
N THR A 61 -0.44 -13.12 -1.27
CA THR A 61 -0.28 -12.06 -2.27
C THR A 61 0.97 -11.24 -1.98
N LYS A 62 1.73 -10.97 -3.04
CA LYS A 62 2.88 -10.06 -2.97
C LYS A 62 2.41 -8.62 -3.12
N VAL A 63 2.66 -7.81 -2.12
CA VAL A 63 2.35 -6.38 -2.19
C VAL A 63 3.27 -5.71 -3.20
N PHE A 64 2.66 -4.99 -4.13
CA PHE A 64 3.35 -4.18 -5.12
C PHE A 64 3.61 -2.78 -4.55
N PRO A 65 4.79 -2.15 -4.78
CA PRO A 65 5.09 -0.81 -4.30
C PRO A 65 4.28 0.25 -5.08
N ALA A 66 3.04 0.44 -4.63
CA ALA A 66 2.02 1.18 -5.37
C ALA A 66 2.04 2.69 -5.14
N ARG A 67 2.84 3.21 -4.21
CA ARG A 67 2.87 4.63 -3.86
C ARG A 67 4.06 5.31 -4.52
N LEU A 68 3.78 6.25 -5.43
CA LEU A 68 4.78 7.04 -6.13
C LEU A 68 4.76 8.49 -5.63
N TYR A 69 5.91 9.06 -5.37
CA TYR A 69 6.08 10.47 -5.10
C TYR A 69 6.74 11.16 -6.28
N GLY A 70 6.27 12.35 -6.61
CA GLY A 70 6.79 13.09 -7.74
C GLY A 70 6.39 14.55 -7.69
N ASN A 71 6.58 15.22 -8.82
CA ASN A 71 6.32 16.64 -8.96
C ASN A 71 5.44 16.93 -10.18
N LYS A 72 4.60 17.92 -10.03
CA LYS A 72 3.76 18.41 -11.12
C LYS A 72 4.59 19.30 -12.07
N GLU A 73 4.43 19.09 -13.38
CA GLU A 73 4.97 19.98 -14.42
C GLU A 73 4.64 21.45 -14.11
N LYS A 74 5.50 22.35 -14.54
CA LYS A 74 5.40 23.84 -14.45
C LYS A 74 5.45 24.43 -13.05
N THR A 75 4.97 23.75 -12.03
CA THR A 75 4.88 24.30 -10.67
C THR A 75 5.86 23.67 -9.70
N GLY A 76 6.43 22.50 -10.04
CA GLY A 76 7.26 21.71 -9.13
C GLY A 76 6.53 21.24 -7.86
N ALA A 77 5.19 21.41 -7.81
CA ALA A 77 4.43 21.05 -6.62
C ALA A 77 4.51 19.53 -6.38
N ARG A 78 4.89 19.14 -5.17
CA ARG A 78 4.95 17.75 -4.75
C ARG A 78 3.57 17.10 -4.85
N ILE A 79 3.55 15.89 -5.37
CA ILE A 79 2.35 15.08 -5.53
C ILE A 79 2.60 13.64 -5.05
N GLU A 80 1.53 12.99 -4.63
CA GLU A 80 1.48 11.56 -4.37
C GLU A 80 0.51 10.90 -5.35
N VAL A 81 0.91 9.78 -5.91
CA VAL A 81 0.09 8.92 -6.77
C VAL A 81 0.06 7.53 -6.17
N PHE A 82 -1.13 7.00 -5.95
CA PHE A 82 -1.33 5.64 -5.47
C PHE A 82 -1.95 4.80 -6.59
N LEU A 83 -1.19 3.82 -7.08
CA LEU A 83 -1.59 2.93 -8.16
C LEU A 83 -2.62 1.93 -7.65
N LEU A 84 -3.79 1.87 -8.27
CA LEU A 84 -4.87 0.96 -7.90
C LEU A 84 -4.92 -0.26 -8.83
N ARG A 85 -5.02 -0.01 -10.12
CA ARG A 85 -5.22 -1.04 -11.12
C ARG A 85 -4.71 -0.61 -12.48
N GLU A 86 -4.02 -1.52 -13.17
CA GLU A 86 -3.70 -1.37 -14.57
C GLU A 86 -4.95 -1.59 -15.43
N LEU A 87 -5.27 -0.62 -16.28
CA LEU A 87 -6.43 -0.64 -17.17
C LEU A 87 -6.08 -1.16 -18.55
N ASN A 88 -4.88 -0.84 -19.04
CA ASN A 88 -4.39 -1.27 -20.33
C ASN A 88 -2.86 -1.31 -20.34
N THR A 89 -2.30 -2.49 -20.58
CA THR A 89 -0.88 -2.76 -20.56
C THR A 89 -0.14 -2.12 -21.74
N GLU A 90 -0.71 -2.18 -22.95
CA GLU A 90 -0.07 -1.63 -24.15
C GLU A 90 0.04 -0.11 -24.10
N GLN A 91 -1.02 0.54 -23.63
CA GLN A 91 -1.07 2.01 -23.48
C GLN A 91 -0.53 2.48 -22.13
N ARG A 92 -0.13 1.57 -21.21
CA ARG A 92 0.32 1.88 -19.85
C ARG A 92 -0.67 2.78 -19.09
N LEU A 93 -1.97 2.44 -19.22
CA LEU A 93 -3.04 3.17 -18.53
C LEU A 93 -3.28 2.58 -17.14
N TRP A 94 -3.36 3.44 -16.15
CA TRP A 94 -3.58 3.08 -14.76
C TRP A 94 -4.69 3.89 -14.12
N ASP A 95 -5.56 3.23 -13.37
CA ASP A 95 -6.46 3.88 -12.41
C ASP A 95 -5.69 4.13 -11.12
N VAL A 96 -5.73 5.37 -10.63
CA VAL A 96 -4.91 5.81 -9.51
C VAL A 96 -5.67 6.76 -8.58
N LEU A 97 -5.24 6.87 -7.33
CA LEU A 97 -5.58 7.99 -6.47
C LEU A 97 -4.44 9.01 -6.48
N VAL A 98 -4.78 10.29 -6.35
CA VAL A 98 -3.78 11.37 -6.34
C VAL A 98 -3.99 12.33 -5.17
N ASP A 99 -2.89 12.86 -4.65
CA ASP A 99 -2.90 13.91 -3.63
C ASP A 99 -1.84 14.98 -3.95
N PRO A 100 -2.19 16.29 -3.91
CA PRO A 100 -3.51 16.89 -3.71
C PRO A 100 -4.37 16.88 -4.99
N ALA A 101 -5.50 16.21 -4.96
CA ALA A 101 -6.36 15.96 -6.13
C ALA A 101 -6.85 17.26 -6.83
N ARG A 102 -7.09 18.33 -6.07
CA ARG A 102 -7.56 19.61 -6.62
C ARG A 102 -6.57 20.28 -7.58
N LYS A 103 -5.27 19.97 -7.43
CA LYS A 103 -4.18 20.56 -8.22
C LYS A 103 -3.83 19.72 -9.45
N ILE A 104 -4.31 18.48 -9.52
CA ILE A 104 -3.98 17.53 -10.59
C ILE A 104 -5.18 17.40 -11.51
N ARG A 105 -5.06 17.95 -12.73
CA ARG A 105 -6.12 18.05 -13.74
C ARG A 105 -5.73 17.32 -15.02
N ILE A 106 -6.73 16.96 -15.81
CA ILE A 106 -6.52 16.37 -17.16
C ILE A 106 -5.53 17.21 -17.96
N GLY A 107 -4.60 16.56 -18.65
CA GLY A 107 -3.53 17.15 -19.45
C GLY A 107 -2.30 17.59 -18.63
N ASN A 108 -2.31 17.44 -17.28
CA ASN A 108 -1.10 17.67 -16.51
C ASN A 108 -0.12 16.52 -16.68
N LYS A 109 1.17 16.83 -16.76
CA LYS A 109 2.24 15.86 -16.65
C LYS A 109 2.77 15.81 -15.22
N LEU A 110 3.08 14.62 -14.77
CA LEU A 110 3.58 14.27 -13.45
C LEU A 110 4.93 13.58 -13.66
N TYR A 111 5.95 14.03 -12.94
CA TYR A 111 7.32 13.55 -13.05
C TYR A 111 7.72 12.83 -11.78
N PHE A 112 8.31 11.64 -11.91
CA PHE A 112 8.70 10.76 -10.82
C PHE A 112 10.18 10.42 -10.93
N GLY A 113 10.82 10.23 -9.76
CA GLY A 113 12.28 10.06 -9.65
C GLY A 113 13.01 11.39 -9.60
N ASP A 114 14.18 11.40 -8.97
CA ASP A 114 15.03 12.61 -8.87
C ASP A 114 15.58 13.04 -10.24
N ASP A 115 15.68 12.08 -11.15
CA ASP A 115 16.12 12.26 -12.54
C ASP A 115 14.96 12.46 -13.53
N GLU A 116 13.71 12.56 -13.03
CA GLU A 116 12.49 12.64 -13.84
C GLU A 116 12.35 11.47 -14.84
N SER A 117 12.91 10.32 -14.51
CA SER A 117 13.02 9.15 -15.40
C SER A 117 11.68 8.48 -15.72
N LEU A 118 10.64 8.81 -14.98
CA LEU A 118 9.28 8.32 -15.25
C LEU A 118 8.29 9.47 -15.31
N VAL A 119 7.54 9.55 -16.39
CA VAL A 119 6.54 10.62 -16.63
C VAL A 119 5.18 10.00 -16.83
N ALA A 120 4.13 10.62 -16.29
CA ALA A 120 2.75 10.25 -16.57
C ALA A 120 1.93 11.48 -16.96
N GLU A 121 0.96 11.27 -17.83
CA GLU A 121 -0.05 12.26 -18.23
C GLU A 121 -1.40 11.90 -17.62
N VAL A 122 -2.08 12.89 -17.07
CA VAL A 122 -3.45 12.74 -16.58
C VAL A 122 -4.42 12.73 -17.75
N ILE A 123 -5.07 11.59 -17.98
CA ILE A 123 -5.98 11.41 -19.12
C ILE A 123 -7.43 11.69 -18.73
N ASP A 124 -7.84 11.27 -17.52
CA ASP A 124 -9.23 11.37 -17.09
C ASP A 124 -9.36 11.51 -15.56
N ASN A 125 -10.54 11.93 -15.11
CA ASN A 125 -10.94 11.98 -13.70
C ASN A 125 -11.97 10.88 -13.43
N THR A 126 -11.69 9.96 -12.52
CA THR A 126 -12.60 8.84 -12.22
C THR A 126 -13.47 9.10 -10.98
N THR A 127 -12.89 9.68 -9.95
CA THR A 127 -13.58 10.07 -8.71
C THR A 127 -13.05 11.40 -8.19
N SER A 128 -13.48 11.83 -7.00
CA SER A 128 -12.99 13.07 -6.37
C SER A 128 -11.45 13.09 -6.20
N ARG A 129 -10.83 11.93 -5.94
CA ARG A 129 -9.37 11.74 -5.84
C ARG A 129 -8.80 10.82 -6.95
N GLY A 130 -9.66 10.17 -7.71
CA GLY A 130 -9.29 9.23 -8.75
C GLY A 130 -8.90 9.91 -10.05
N ARG A 131 -7.89 9.36 -10.73
CA ARG A 131 -7.44 9.77 -12.06
C ARG A 131 -7.10 8.53 -12.89
N THR A 132 -7.21 8.69 -14.21
CA THR A 132 -6.54 7.77 -15.14
C THR A 132 -5.25 8.41 -15.58
N LEU A 133 -4.14 7.72 -15.36
CA LEU A 133 -2.82 8.11 -15.83
C LEU A 133 -2.39 7.24 -17.00
N ARG A 134 -1.73 7.88 -17.98
CA ARG A 134 -0.95 7.22 -19.01
C ARG A 134 0.52 7.46 -18.73
N PHE A 135 1.28 6.40 -18.46
CA PHE A 135 2.72 6.51 -18.33
C PHE A 135 3.39 6.62 -19.70
N LEU A 136 4.23 7.63 -19.83
CA LEU A 136 5.03 7.93 -21.03
C LEU A 136 6.43 7.33 -20.81
N PHE A 137 6.63 6.13 -21.28
CA PHE A 137 7.88 5.39 -21.11
C PHE A 137 8.24 4.68 -22.41
N ASP A 138 9.44 4.96 -22.92
CA ASP A 138 9.97 4.34 -24.13
C ASP A 138 10.80 3.12 -23.72
N GLY A 139 10.28 1.92 -23.93
CA GLY A 139 10.93 0.68 -23.59
C GLY A 139 9.96 -0.48 -23.42
N PRO A 140 10.48 -1.70 -23.21
CA PRO A 140 9.67 -2.88 -22.93
C PRO A 140 8.82 -2.70 -21.68
N TYR A 141 7.74 -3.49 -21.58
CA TYR A 141 6.84 -3.44 -20.43
C TYR A 141 7.53 -3.88 -19.14
N GLU A 142 8.43 -4.83 -19.22
CA GLU A 142 9.22 -5.33 -18.09
C GLU A 142 10.08 -4.22 -17.46
N GLU A 143 10.77 -3.43 -18.27
CA GLU A 143 11.57 -2.29 -17.81
C GLU A 143 10.70 -1.20 -17.19
N PHE A 144 9.52 -0.94 -17.74
CA PHE A 144 8.53 -0.06 -17.13
C PHE A 144 8.10 -0.56 -15.74
N ARG A 145 7.85 -1.86 -15.60
CA ARG A 145 7.50 -2.48 -14.31
C ARG A 145 8.64 -2.38 -13.30
N GLU A 146 9.86 -2.60 -13.73
CA GLU A 146 11.05 -2.43 -12.89
C GLU A 146 11.17 -0.97 -12.41
N LYS A 147 10.96 0.01 -13.30
CA LYS A 147 10.99 1.42 -12.93
C LYS A 147 9.88 1.78 -11.91
N LEU A 148 8.68 1.23 -12.04
CA LEU A 148 7.63 1.38 -11.05
C LEU A 148 8.04 0.77 -9.69
N HIS A 149 8.73 -0.38 -9.69
CA HIS A 149 9.22 -1.01 -8.48
C HIS A 149 10.35 -0.22 -7.81
N GLU A 150 11.25 0.37 -8.60
CA GLU A 150 12.35 1.19 -8.10
C GLU A 150 11.85 2.48 -7.41
N LEU A 151 10.90 3.17 -8.05
CA LEU A 151 10.38 4.45 -7.58
C LEU A 151 9.26 4.32 -6.56
N GLY A 152 8.60 3.17 -6.51
CA GLY A 152 7.46 2.94 -5.68
C GLY A 152 7.81 2.61 -4.23
N GLN A 153 6.91 2.96 -3.33
CA GLN A 153 6.98 2.57 -1.93
C GLN A 153 5.80 1.65 -1.60
N THR A 154 6.06 0.66 -0.77
CA THR A 154 5.00 -0.22 -0.24
C THR A 154 4.10 0.58 0.68
N PRO A 155 2.78 0.52 0.49
CA PRO A 155 1.81 1.26 1.29
C PRO A 155 1.77 0.80 2.75
#